data_7c703ae77dd34b043f2167a86842d8fb
#
_entry.id   7c703ae77dd34b043f2167a86842d8fb
#
_cell.length_a   1.000
_cell.length_b   1.000
_cell.length_c   1.000
_cell.angle_alpha   90.00
_cell.angle_beta   90.00
_cell.angle_gamma   90.00
#
_symmetry.space_group_name_H-M   'P 1'
#
loop_
_entity.id
_entity.type
_entity.pdbx_description
1 polymer ?
#
loop_
_entity_poly.entity_id
_entity_poly.type
_entity_poly.pdbx_seq_one_letter_code
_entity_poly.pdbx_strand_id
1 'polypeptide(L)'
;MVSIAISFLVMILAVSISAGYRKEIREGVSSFSGDIVLGPVGQSYLNSDQPISVTPSYMQQMLDVDGVKSISPVIYRAGIVKSGSEINGVVFKGVRDAGESMEASIPSGLAKKMSLQVGDPMLTYFVGENIKARRFNVVSIYDNPLDIEEALIVYVPLEDMQRLNDWEEDQASALEVTLGSAYKSTLAMEDKAAELGNIAVLYAQDDEPNMMATSIVSQYPQLFDWLDLIDFNVFFILLLMAIVAGFNMISGLLIMLFRNISTIGTLKALGMTDKGIGRVFLRVASNLVLKGMIIGNALALLFCFIQGRTHFMKLNPENYFVSFVPVAVNIPMILLADLAAYIIIMLLLLLPSLFISKVDPAQTMRTQ
;
A
#
# COMPACT_ATOMS: atom_id res chain seq x y z
N MET A 1 18.12 27.94 -2.37
CA MET A 1 17.91 27.02 -1.24
C MET A 1 16.44 26.71 -1.01
N VAL A 2 15.55 27.69 -0.83
CA VAL A 2 14.12 27.47 -0.54
C VAL A 2 13.46 26.60 -1.63
N SER A 3 13.67 26.91 -2.92
CA SER A 3 13.08 26.14 -4.02
C SER A 3 13.51 24.67 -4.03
N ILE A 4 14.79 24.40 -3.71
CA ILE A 4 15.30 23.03 -3.62
C ILE A 4 14.63 22.29 -2.44
N ALA A 5 14.55 22.97 -1.27
CA ALA A 5 13.91 22.39 -0.10
C ALA A 5 12.42 22.06 -0.37
N ILE A 6 11.70 22.92 -1.11
CA ILE A 6 10.32 22.65 -1.52
C ILE A 6 10.26 21.45 -2.46
N SER A 7 11.16 21.34 -3.45
CA SER A 7 11.18 20.19 -4.34
C SER A 7 11.40 18.87 -3.58
N PHE A 8 12.37 18.81 -2.69
CA PHE A 8 12.60 17.62 -1.86
C PHE A 8 11.44 17.34 -0.90
N LEU A 9 10.85 18.38 -0.31
CA LEU A 9 9.66 18.23 0.53
C LEU A 9 8.53 17.54 -0.25
N VAL A 10 8.19 18.04 -1.44
CA VAL A 10 7.12 17.45 -2.28
C VAL A 10 7.46 16.02 -2.69
N MET A 11 8.73 15.75 -3.05
CA MET A 11 9.19 14.40 -3.41
C MET A 11 8.99 13.41 -2.26
N ILE A 12 9.43 13.75 -1.06
CA ILE A 12 9.32 12.87 0.10
C ILE A 12 7.86 12.68 0.54
N LEU A 13 7.05 13.74 0.45
CA LEU A 13 5.61 13.60 0.71
C LEU A 13 4.95 12.65 -0.30
N ALA A 14 5.25 12.78 -1.60
CA ALA A 14 4.70 11.90 -2.61
C ALA A 14 5.06 10.42 -2.37
N VAL A 15 6.34 10.14 -2.06
CA VAL A 15 6.80 8.78 -1.70
C VAL A 15 6.12 8.25 -0.45
N SER A 16 6.03 9.08 0.61
CA SER A 16 5.46 8.65 1.89
C SER A 16 3.95 8.43 1.81
N ILE A 17 3.22 9.22 1.02
CA ILE A 17 1.78 9.06 0.80
C ILE A 17 1.53 7.80 -0.04
N SER A 18 2.26 7.58 -1.15
CA SER A 18 2.12 6.35 -1.95
C SER A 18 2.39 5.10 -1.12
N ALA A 19 3.50 5.08 -0.37
CA ALA A 19 3.81 3.97 0.53
C ALA A 19 2.74 3.77 1.61
N GLY A 20 2.14 4.86 2.10
CA GLY A 20 1.03 4.86 3.05
C GLY A 20 -0.22 4.21 2.46
N TYR A 21 -0.65 4.64 1.26
CA TYR A 21 -1.79 4.05 0.55
C TYR A 21 -1.61 2.56 0.32
N ARG A 22 -0.46 2.15 -0.21
CA ARG A 22 -0.16 0.74 -0.45
C ARG A 22 -0.21 -0.10 0.83
N LYS A 23 0.31 0.45 1.92
CA LYS A 23 0.27 -0.22 3.22
C LYS A 23 -1.16 -0.34 3.75
N GLU A 24 -1.91 0.76 3.80
CA GLU A 24 -3.26 0.83 4.37
C GLU A 24 -4.24 -0.07 3.62
N ILE A 25 -4.26 0.01 2.29
CA ILE A 25 -5.15 -0.81 1.46
C ILE A 25 -4.79 -2.29 1.59
N ARG A 26 -3.51 -2.65 1.52
CA ARG A 26 -3.09 -4.04 1.68
C ARG A 26 -3.46 -4.59 3.06
N GLU A 27 -3.14 -3.87 4.14
CA GLU A 27 -3.47 -4.29 5.51
C GLU A 27 -4.99 -4.36 5.71
N GLY A 28 -5.72 -3.42 5.11
CA GLY A 28 -7.17 -3.43 5.11
C GLY A 28 -7.73 -4.70 4.44
N VAL A 29 -7.30 -5.02 3.22
CA VAL A 29 -7.75 -6.23 2.51
C VAL A 29 -7.30 -7.50 3.25
N SER A 30 -6.04 -7.58 3.67
CA SER A 30 -5.53 -8.74 4.42
C SER A 30 -6.28 -8.98 5.73
N SER A 31 -6.81 -7.93 6.37
CA SER A 31 -7.51 -8.08 7.66
C SER A 31 -8.81 -8.87 7.53
N PHE A 32 -9.45 -8.83 6.37
CA PHE A 32 -10.73 -9.53 6.16
C PHE A 32 -10.65 -10.77 5.25
N SER A 33 -9.58 -10.97 4.47
CA SER A 33 -9.45 -12.15 3.59
C SER A 33 -8.15 -12.93 3.75
N GLY A 34 -7.33 -12.62 4.75
CA GLY A 34 -5.95 -13.14 4.82
C GLY A 34 -5.08 -12.55 3.71
N ASP A 35 -3.84 -13.02 3.59
CA ASP A 35 -2.94 -12.59 2.50
C ASP A 35 -3.09 -13.50 1.26
N ILE A 36 -3.42 -14.78 1.47
CA ILE A 36 -3.69 -15.79 0.44
C ILE A 36 -4.89 -16.63 0.88
N VAL A 37 -5.77 -16.95 -0.06
CA VAL A 37 -6.92 -17.84 0.16
C VAL A 37 -6.75 -19.10 -0.69
N LEU A 38 -6.83 -20.26 -0.06
CA LEU A 38 -6.95 -21.54 -0.75
C LEU A 38 -8.41 -21.97 -0.76
N GLY A 39 -8.93 -22.22 -1.95
CA GLY A 39 -10.28 -22.71 -2.17
C GLY A 39 -10.33 -23.71 -3.33
N PRO A 40 -11.44 -24.44 -3.51
CA PRO A 40 -11.62 -25.40 -4.59
C PRO A 40 -11.52 -24.72 -5.97
N VAL A 41 -10.87 -25.40 -6.92
CA VAL A 41 -10.74 -24.91 -8.30
C VAL A 41 -12.11 -24.82 -8.97
N GLY A 42 -12.40 -23.69 -9.62
CA GLY A 42 -13.61 -23.49 -10.43
C GLY A 42 -14.88 -23.20 -9.64
N GLN A 43 -14.80 -23.07 -8.32
CA GLN A 43 -15.92 -22.66 -7.47
C GLN A 43 -15.64 -21.31 -6.81
N SER A 44 -16.71 -20.52 -6.62
CA SER A 44 -16.64 -19.34 -5.78
C SER A 44 -16.68 -19.79 -4.31
N TYR A 45 -15.62 -19.56 -3.56
CA TYR A 45 -15.59 -19.85 -2.13
C TYR A 45 -16.66 -19.07 -1.33
N LEU A 46 -17.23 -18.00 -1.90
CA LEU A 46 -18.35 -17.25 -1.33
C LEU A 46 -19.67 -18.04 -1.30
N ASN A 47 -19.81 -19.05 -2.15
CA ASN A 47 -20.99 -19.90 -2.28
C ASN A 47 -20.57 -21.35 -2.57
N SER A 48 -19.53 -21.84 -1.94
CA SER A 48 -19.09 -23.21 -2.11
C SER A 48 -20.12 -24.16 -1.46
N ASP A 49 -20.65 -25.06 -2.27
CA ASP A 49 -21.51 -26.16 -1.79
C ASP A 49 -20.69 -27.42 -1.47
N GLN A 50 -19.37 -27.42 -1.80
CA GLN A 50 -18.46 -28.52 -1.50
C GLN A 50 -17.48 -28.06 -0.41
N PRO A 51 -17.51 -28.72 0.76
CA PRO A 51 -16.59 -28.43 1.84
C PRO A 51 -15.18 -28.96 1.51
N ILE A 52 -14.19 -28.31 2.12
CA ILE A 52 -12.80 -28.78 2.20
C ILE A 52 -12.49 -29.21 3.62
N SER A 53 -11.47 -30.06 3.80
CA SER A 53 -10.99 -30.39 5.17
C SER A 53 -10.31 -29.19 5.82
N VAL A 54 -10.58 -28.97 7.09
CA VAL A 54 -9.90 -27.99 7.96
C VAL A 54 -8.42 -28.32 8.14
N THR A 55 -8.08 -29.60 8.07
CA THR A 55 -6.71 -30.12 8.19
C THR A 55 -6.39 -31.08 7.03
N PRO A 56 -6.20 -30.54 5.80
CA PRO A 56 -5.88 -31.39 4.65
C PRO A 56 -4.50 -32.04 4.81
N SER A 57 -4.25 -33.09 4.02
CA SER A 57 -3.02 -33.90 4.07
C SER A 57 -1.74 -33.08 3.88
N TYR A 58 -1.81 -31.98 3.14
CA TYR A 58 -0.71 -31.06 2.83
C TYR A 58 -0.56 -29.90 3.84
N MET A 59 -1.33 -29.85 4.91
CA MET A 59 -1.30 -28.74 5.90
C MET A 59 0.09 -28.51 6.48
N GLN A 60 0.80 -29.58 6.86
CA GLN A 60 2.11 -29.46 7.47
C GLN A 60 3.15 -28.89 6.51
N GLN A 61 3.12 -29.34 5.25
CA GLN A 61 4.02 -28.83 4.19
C GLN A 61 3.80 -27.35 3.92
N MET A 62 2.54 -26.89 4.00
CA MET A 62 2.22 -25.47 3.85
C MET A 62 2.68 -24.62 5.04
N LEU A 63 2.57 -25.16 6.25
CA LEU A 63 3.05 -24.47 7.46
C LEU A 63 4.58 -24.35 7.50
N ASP A 64 5.29 -25.30 6.87
CA ASP A 64 6.76 -25.31 6.80
C ASP A 64 7.30 -24.33 5.71
N VAL A 65 6.44 -23.75 4.89
CA VAL A 65 6.83 -22.74 3.90
C VAL A 65 7.33 -21.48 4.58
N ASP A 66 8.53 -21.03 4.21
CA ASP A 66 9.12 -19.81 4.75
C ASP A 66 8.21 -18.59 4.45
N GLY A 67 7.88 -17.86 5.50
CA GLY A 67 6.99 -16.70 5.43
C GLY A 67 5.55 -16.97 5.79
N VAL A 68 5.09 -18.22 5.87
CA VAL A 68 3.76 -18.55 6.39
C VAL A 68 3.75 -18.38 7.90
N LYS A 69 2.84 -17.55 8.40
CA LYS A 69 2.68 -17.27 9.83
C LYS A 69 1.58 -18.13 10.46
N SER A 70 0.46 -18.25 9.78
CA SER A 70 -0.68 -19.06 10.23
C SER A 70 -1.56 -19.42 9.05
N ILE A 71 -2.28 -20.55 9.19
CA ILE A 71 -3.33 -21.00 8.28
C ILE A 71 -4.59 -21.20 9.12
N SER A 72 -5.68 -20.58 8.71
CA SER A 72 -6.95 -20.60 9.45
C SER A 72 -8.09 -21.03 8.53
N PRO A 73 -8.92 -22.02 8.94
CA PRO A 73 -10.12 -22.38 8.19
C PRO A 73 -11.18 -21.28 8.30
N VAL A 74 -11.88 -21.04 7.21
CA VAL A 74 -12.96 -20.05 7.14
C VAL A 74 -14.12 -20.58 6.33
N ILE A 75 -15.31 -20.07 6.63
CA ILE A 75 -16.51 -20.31 5.82
C ILE A 75 -17.06 -18.99 5.36
N TYR A 76 -17.08 -18.78 4.05
CA TYR A 76 -17.73 -17.63 3.45
C TYR A 76 -19.12 -18.00 2.95
N ARG A 77 -20.09 -17.16 3.20
CA ARG A 77 -21.46 -17.31 2.68
C ARG A 77 -22.09 -15.95 2.41
N ALA A 78 -22.62 -15.78 1.21
CA ALA A 78 -23.43 -14.61 0.92
C ALA A 78 -24.77 -14.71 1.67
N GLY A 79 -25.22 -13.60 2.24
CA GLY A 79 -26.47 -13.52 2.97
C GLY A 79 -27.13 -12.15 2.79
N ILE A 80 -28.40 -12.09 3.13
CA ILE A 80 -29.22 -10.89 3.04
C ILE A 80 -29.70 -10.53 4.44
N VAL A 81 -29.21 -9.40 4.95
CA VAL A 81 -29.68 -8.85 6.23
C VAL A 81 -30.92 -7.99 6.00
N LYS A 82 -31.92 -8.18 6.86
CA LYS A 82 -33.16 -7.40 6.85
C LYS A 82 -33.37 -6.73 8.22
N SER A 83 -33.61 -5.42 8.19
CA SER A 83 -33.99 -4.64 9.38
C SER A 83 -35.15 -3.71 8.98
N GLY A 84 -36.35 -3.95 9.50
CA GLY A 84 -37.54 -3.20 9.08
C GLY A 84 -37.83 -3.32 7.60
N SER A 85 -37.77 -2.20 6.87
CA SER A 85 -37.92 -2.11 5.41
C SER A 85 -36.61 -2.20 4.65
N GLU A 86 -35.48 -2.04 5.34
CA GLU A 86 -34.14 -2.02 4.74
C GLU A 86 -33.63 -3.44 4.51
N ILE A 87 -33.00 -3.64 3.36
CA ILE A 87 -32.40 -4.92 2.95
C ILE A 87 -31.01 -4.65 2.41
N ASN A 88 -30.01 -5.40 2.88
CA ASN A 88 -28.65 -5.28 2.38
C ASN A 88 -28.02 -6.67 2.19
N GLY A 89 -27.30 -6.85 1.07
CA GLY A 89 -26.46 -8.01 0.83
C GLY A 89 -25.16 -7.90 1.61
N VAL A 90 -24.74 -8.98 2.25
CA VAL A 90 -23.51 -9.04 3.04
C VAL A 90 -22.82 -10.40 2.83
N VAL A 91 -21.53 -10.45 3.13
CA VAL A 91 -20.78 -11.71 3.18
C VAL A 91 -20.58 -12.08 4.64
N PHE A 92 -21.07 -13.24 5.04
CA PHE A 92 -20.77 -13.83 6.33
C PHE A 92 -19.45 -14.58 6.27
N LYS A 93 -18.61 -14.32 7.25
CA LYS A 93 -17.32 -15.00 7.45
C LYS A 93 -17.33 -15.73 8.77
N GLY A 94 -17.44 -17.05 8.72
CA GLY A 94 -17.30 -17.92 9.89
C GLY A 94 -15.82 -18.09 10.25
N VAL A 95 -15.44 -17.69 11.47
CA VAL A 95 -14.09 -17.83 12.00
C VAL A 95 -14.13 -18.43 13.40
N ARG A 96 -13.02 -19.07 13.86
CA ARG A 96 -12.98 -19.76 15.17
C ARG A 96 -13.15 -18.81 16.35
N ASP A 97 -12.63 -17.59 16.26
CA ASP A 97 -12.56 -16.64 17.39
C ASP A 97 -13.58 -15.50 17.28
N ALA A 98 -14.77 -15.75 16.70
CA ALA A 98 -15.78 -14.71 16.46
C ALA A 98 -16.77 -14.48 17.63
N GLY A 99 -16.62 -15.16 18.76
CA GLY A 99 -17.52 -15.06 19.90
C GLY A 99 -18.32 -16.35 20.16
N GLU A 100 -19.45 -16.22 20.86
CA GLU A 100 -20.35 -17.34 21.16
C GLU A 100 -21.33 -17.62 20.01
N SER A 101 -22.02 -18.79 20.08
CA SER A 101 -22.98 -19.17 19.04
C SER A 101 -24.08 -18.13 18.84
N MET A 102 -24.39 -17.83 17.59
CA MET A 102 -25.37 -16.85 17.13
C MET A 102 -25.00 -15.37 17.44
N GLU A 103 -23.75 -15.09 17.77
CA GLU A 103 -23.20 -13.75 17.86
C GLU A 103 -22.65 -13.27 16.51
N ALA A 104 -22.74 -11.97 16.26
CA ALA A 104 -22.21 -11.36 15.05
C ALA A 104 -21.49 -10.06 15.34
N SER A 105 -20.31 -9.90 14.71
CA SER A 105 -19.59 -8.63 14.65
C SER A 105 -19.82 -8.01 13.26
N ILE A 106 -20.35 -6.79 13.23
CA ILE A 106 -20.77 -6.14 11.99
C ILE A 106 -19.94 -4.88 11.68
N PRO A 107 -19.71 -4.53 10.41
CA PRO A 107 -19.00 -3.30 10.08
C PRO A 107 -19.89 -2.07 10.33
N SER A 108 -19.26 -0.95 10.73
CA SER A 108 -19.94 0.31 11.05
C SER A 108 -20.79 0.85 9.88
N GLY A 109 -20.38 0.62 8.63
CA GLY A 109 -21.16 0.92 7.42
C GLY A 109 -22.50 0.20 7.39
N LEU A 110 -22.50 -1.12 7.66
CA LEU A 110 -23.73 -1.93 7.74
C LEU A 110 -24.60 -1.46 8.92
N ALA A 111 -23.99 -1.24 10.10
CA ALA A 111 -24.71 -0.78 11.30
C ALA A 111 -25.48 0.53 11.03
N LYS A 112 -24.85 1.49 10.34
CA LYS A 112 -25.50 2.75 9.94
C LYS A 112 -26.62 2.55 8.92
N LYS A 113 -26.36 1.78 7.83
CA LYS A 113 -27.35 1.51 6.76
C LYS A 113 -28.59 0.79 7.30
N MET A 114 -28.41 -0.14 8.23
CA MET A 114 -29.49 -0.96 8.80
C MET A 114 -30.01 -0.45 10.14
N SER A 115 -29.48 0.67 10.65
CA SER A 115 -29.81 1.25 11.95
C SER A 115 -29.68 0.24 13.11
N LEU A 116 -28.65 -0.62 13.06
CA LEU A 116 -28.37 -1.64 14.07
C LEU A 116 -27.41 -1.12 15.13
N GLN A 117 -27.64 -1.51 16.38
CA GLN A 117 -26.80 -1.22 17.54
C GLN A 117 -26.32 -2.52 18.20
N VAL A 118 -25.30 -2.40 19.04
CA VAL A 118 -24.85 -3.56 19.86
C VAL A 118 -26.00 -4.00 20.77
N GLY A 119 -26.30 -5.30 20.74
CA GLY A 119 -27.43 -5.92 21.43
C GLY A 119 -28.67 -6.14 20.58
N ASP A 120 -28.73 -5.59 19.36
CA ASP A 120 -29.88 -5.78 18.48
C ASP A 120 -29.87 -7.15 17.79
N PRO A 121 -31.05 -7.76 17.58
CA PRO A 121 -31.19 -8.95 16.80
C PRO A 121 -31.15 -8.63 15.30
N MET A 122 -30.26 -9.29 14.57
CA MET A 122 -30.11 -9.16 13.12
C MET A 122 -30.70 -10.40 12.41
N LEU A 123 -31.79 -10.21 11.66
CA LEU A 123 -32.39 -11.28 10.89
C LEU A 123 -31.70 -11.39 9.53
N THR A 124 -31.21 -12.60 9.22
CA THR A 124 -30.47 -12.87 8.00
C THR A 124 -31.09 -14.03 7.24
N TYR A 125 -31.13 -13.88 5.92
CA TYR A 125 -31.56 -14.92 4.98
C TYR A 125 -30.38 -15.38 4.14
N PHE A 126 -30.17 -16.68 4.10
CA PHE A 126 -29.17 -17.31 3.25
C PHE A 126 -29.87 -18.03 2.12
N VAL A 127 -29.45 -17.72 0.89
CA VAL A 127 -30.02 -18.30 -0.32
C VAL A 127 -29.12 -19.45 -0.78
N GLY A 128 -29.70 -20.62 -0.94
CA GLY A 128 -29.10 -21.84 -1.46
C GLY A 128 -30.19 -22.65 -2.13
N GLU A 129 -30.13 -23.98 -2.11
CA GLU A 129 -31.23 -24.83 -2.57
C GLU A 129 -32.54 -24.51 -1.83
N ASN A 130 -32.41 -24.17 -0.54
CA ASN A 130 -33.51 -23.71 0.30
C ASN A 130 -33.11 -22.41 0.97
N ILE A 131 -34.09 -21.52 1.22
CA ILE A 131 -33.87 -20.31 1.98
C ILE A 131 -33.79 -20.65 3.48
N LYS A 132 -32.64 -20.44 4.08
CA LYS A 132 -32.45 -20.61 5.54
C LYS A 132 -32.44 -19.25 6.20
N ALA A 133 -33.29 -19.04 7.20
CA ALA A 133 -33.29 -17.83 8.02
C ALA A 133 -32.54 -18.09 9.32
N ARG A 134 -31.71 -17.13 9.76
CA ARG A 134 -31.02 -17.15 11.06
C ARG A 134 -31.15 -15.79 11.72
N ARG A 135 -31.11 -15.78 13.04
CA ARG A 135 -31.11 -14.56 13.85
C ARG A 135 -29.82 -14.51 14.65
N PHE A 136 -28.97 -13.56 14.30
CA PHE A 136 -27.74 -13.27 15.04
C PHE A 136 -27.96 -12.10 15.98
N ASN A 137 -27.22 -12.05 17.09
CA ASN A 137 -27.17 -10.89 17.99
C ASN A 137 -25.92 -10.07 17.69
N VAL A 138 -26.06 -8.78 17.47
CA VAL A 138 -24.92 -7.90 17.23
C VAL A 138 -24.17 -7.68 18.53
N VAL A 139 -22.97 -8.22 18.68
CA VAL A 139 -22.14 -8.09 19.88
C VAL A 139 -21.07 -7.01 19.74
N SER A 140 -20.65 -6.71 18.54
CA SER A 140 -19.69 -5.63 18.30
C SER A 140 -19.91 -4.96 16.94
N ILE A 141 -19.52 -3.69 16.87
CA ILE A 141 -19.48 -2.91 15.64
C ILE A 141 -18.04 -2.51 15.44
N TYR A 142 -17.44 -2.93 14.33
CA TYR A 142 -16.06 -2.62 14.01
C TYR A 142 -15.95 -1.63 12.85
N ASP A 143 -14.92 -0.79 12.88
CA ASP A 143 -14.61 0.08 11.75
C ASP A 143 -13.82 -0.71 10.71
N ASN A 144 -14.37 -0.81 9.51
CA ASN A 144 -13.65 -1.38 8.39
C ASN A 144 -12.61 -0.36 7.91
N PRO A 145 -11.31 -0.69 7.89
CA PRO A 145 -10.27 0.23 7.40
C PRO A 145 -10.47 0.61 5.92
N LEU A 146 -11.11 -0.27 5.15
CA LEU A 146 -11.51 -0.01 3.78
C LEU A 146 -13.03 0.14 3.74
N ASP A 147 -13.51 1.34 3.50
CA ASP A 147 -14.95 1.63 3.29
C ASP A 147 -15.33 1.23 1.84
N ILE A 148 -15.10 -0.04 1.51
CA ILE A 148 -15.51 -0.61 0.23
C ILE A 148 -16.94 -1.12 0.44
N GLU A 149 -17.91 -0.54 -0.28
CA GLU A 149 -19.31 -0.97 -0.20
C GLU A 149 -19.50 -2.46 -0.49
N GLU A 150 -18.60 -3.05 -1.25
CA GLU A 150 -18.61 -4.47 -1.65
C GLU A 150 -18.11 -5.42 -0.56
N ALA A 151 -17.43 -4.91 0.49
CA ALA A 151 -16.85 -5.73 1.56
C ALA A 151 -17.59 -5.56 2.89
N LEU A 152 -18.92 -5.67 2.87
CA LEU A 152 -19.70 -5.74 4.10
C LEU A 152 -19.59 -7.17 4.68
N ILE A 153 -18.50 -7.42 5.42
CA ILE A 153 -18.25 -8.72 6.03
C ILE A 153 -18.81 -8.74 7.44
N VAL A 154 -19.59 -9.76 7.72
CA VAL A 154 -20.12 -10.05 9.06
C VAL A 154 -19.39 -11.25 9.63
N TYR A 155 -18.65 -11.04 10.72
CA TYR A 155 -17.96 -12.13 11.40
C TYR A 155 -18.92 -12.86 12.33
N VAL A 156 -18.90 -14.18 12.22
CA VAL A 156 -19.72 -15.09 13.04
C VAL A 156 -18.88 -16.33 13.42
N PRO A 157 -19.27 -17.09 14.47
CA PRO A 157 -18.61 -18.33 14.78
C PRO A 157 -18.61 -19.33 13.63
N LEU A 158 -17.46 -19.99 13.44
CA LEU A 158 -17.28 -21.00 12.38
C LEU A 158 -18.35 -22.12 12.46
N GLU A 159 -18.63 -22.58 13.69
CA GLU A 159 -19.62 -23.63 13.96
C GLU A 159 -21.04 -23.27 13.52
N ASP A 160 -21.42 -21.99 13.61
CA ASP A 160 -22.75 -21.55 13.16
C ASP A 160 -22.87 -21.63 11.64
N MET A 161 -21.78 -21.37 10.94
CA MET A 161 -21.71 -21.50 9.47
C MET A 161 -21.63 -22.96 9.02
N GLN A 162 -20.93 -23.83 9.77
CA GLN A 162 -20.95 -25.27 9.56
C GLN A 162 -22.37 -25.81 9.70
N ARG A 163 -23.06 -25.49 10.80
CA ARG A 163 -24.49 -25.86 11.02
C ARG A 163 -25.43 -25.27 9.95
N LEU A 164 -25.14 -24.08 9.45
CA LEU A 164 -25.94 -23.49 8.38
C LEU A 164 -25.83 -24.28 7.07
N ASN A 165 -24.62 -24.76 6.76
CA ASN A 165 -24.32 -25.51 5.55
C ASN A 165 -24.57 -27.01 5.67
N ASP A 166 -25.00 -27.50 6.85
CA ASP A 166 -25.12 -28.91 7.19
C ASP A 166 -23.77 -29.66 7.04
N TRP A 167 -22.69 -28.98 7.46
CA TRP A 167 -21.30 -29.46 7.41
C TRP A 167 -20.84 -29.97 8.77
N GLU A 168 -19.82 -30.86 8.77
CA GLU A 168 -19.16 -31.38 9.96
C GLU A 168 -18.14 -30.38 10.51
N GLU A 169 -17.64 -30.62 11.74
CA GLU A 169 -16.70 -29.72 12.46
C GLU A 169 -15.33 -29.62 11.77
N ASP A 170 -14.95 -30.63 10.97
CA ASP A 170 -13.69 -30.68 10.23
C ASP A 170 -13.82 -30.08 8.80
N GLN A 171 -14.93 -29.44 8.48
CA GLN A 171 -15.22 -28.89 7.17
C GLN A 171 -15.25 -27.37 7.14
N ALA A 172 -14.71 -26.80 6.07
CA ALA A 172 -14.65 -25.37 5.82
C ALA A 172 -14.84 -25.05 4.32
N SER A 173 -15.03 -23.78 3.94
CA SER A 173 -15.10 -23.39 2.53
C SER A 173 -13.74 -23.03 1.93
N ALA A 174 -12.82 -22.55 2.76
CA ALA A 174 -11.48 -22.12 2.35
C ALA A 174 -10.50 -22.13 3.52
N LEU A 175 -9.21 -22.07 3.20
CA LEU A 175 -8.12 -21.85 4.15
C LEU A 175 -7.50 -20.48 3.87
N GLU A 176 -7.45 -19.63 4.87
CA GLU A 176 -6.75 -18.34 4.81
C GLU A 176 -5.34 -18.46 5.34
N VAL A 177 -4.39 -17.99 4.57
CA VAL A 177 -2.98 -17.93 4.94
C VAL A 177 -2.59 -16.50 5.27
N THR A 178 -2.00 -16.30 6.43
CA THR A 178 -1.39 -15.04 6.83
C THR A 178 0.11 -15.14 6.65
N LEU A 179 0.70 -14.18 5.94
CA LEU A 179 2.14 -14.10 5.71
C LEU A 179 2.84 -13.18 6.71
N GLY A 180 4.11 -13.44 6.93
CA GLY A 180 5.00 -12.53 7.65
C GLY A 180 5.21 -11.21 6.90
N SER A 181 5.52 -10.14 7.63
CA SER A 181 5.65 -8.77 7.09
C SER A 181 6.64 -8.64 5.94
N ALA A 182 7.69 -9.47 5.92
CA ALA A 182 8.71 -9.48 4.86
C ALA A 182 8.18 -9.98 3.50
N TYR A 183 7.09 -10.77 3.49
CA TYR A 183 6.51 -11.41 2.30
C TYR A 183 5.23 -10.74 1.81
N LYS A 184 4.92 -9.53 2.31
CA LYS A 184 3.70 -8.79 1.97
C LYS A 184 3.84 -7.86 0.76
N SER A 185 4.90 -7.97 -0.06
CA SER A 185 4.97 -7.28 -1.35
C SER A 185 4.09 -8.00 -2.38
N THR A 186 3.59 -7.28 -3.39
CA THR A 186 2.75 -7.83 -4.47
C THR A 186 3.37 -9.08 -5.08
N LEU A 187 4.63 -8.99 -5.51
CA LEU A 187 5.36 -10.11 -6.11
C LEU A 187 5.54 -11.28 -5.13
N ALA A 188 5.94 -11.01 -3.89
CA ALA A 188 6.14 -12.06 -2.90
C ALA A 188 4.84 -12.80 -2.54
N MET A 189 3.71 -12.10 -2.49
CA MET A 189 2.41 -12.74 -2.24
C MET A 189 1.98 -13.64 -3.41
N GLU A 190 2.22 -13.22 -4.66
CA GLU A 190 1.94 -14.04 -5.84
C GLU A 190 2.85 -15.27 -5.91
N ASP A 191 4.15 -15.10 -5.66
CA ASP A 191 5.10 -16.22 -5.59
C ASP A 191 4.70 -17.22 -4.50
N LYS A 192 4.33 -16.72 -3.31
CA LYS A 192 3.87 -17.59 -2.22
C LYS A 192 2.53 -18.26 -2.52
N ALA A 193 1.60 -17.59 -3.19
CA ALA A 193 0.37 -18.22 -3.63
C ALA A 193 0.64 -19.36 -4.63
N ALA A 194 1.54 -19.14 -5.59
CA ALA A 194 1.95 -20.19 -6.52
C ALA A 194 2.63 -21.37 -5.81
N GLU A 195 3.53 -21.10 -4.85
CA GLU A 195 4.21 -22.13 -4.04
C GLU A 195 3.20 -22.97 -3.24
N LEU A 196 2.27 -22.33 -2.52
CA LEU A 196 1.24 -23.00 -1.73
C LEU A 196 0.27 -23.79 -2.61
N GLY A 197 -0.13 -23.23 -3.77
CA GLY A 197 -0.95 -23.93 -4.75
C GLY A 197 -0.26 -25.20 -5.29
N ASN A 198 1.02 -25.13 -5.58
CA ASN A 198 1.80 -26.31 -6.01
C ASN A 198 1.90 -27.38 -4.92
N ILE A 199 2.09 -26.98 -3.64
CA ILE A 199 2.10 -27.91 -2.52
C ILE A 199 0.74 -28.61 -2.40
N ALA A 200 -0.36 -27.86 -2.47
CA ALA A 200 -1.70 -28.45 -2.42
C ALA A 200 -1.94 -29.47 -3.55
N VAL A 201 -1.42 -29.22 -4.76
CA VAL A 201 -1.53 -30.18 -5.89
C VAL A 201 -0.62 -31.40 -5.72
N LEU A 202 0.59 -31.21 -5.21
CA LEU A 202 1.59 -32.28 -5.12
C LEU A 202 1.36 -33.26 -3.97
N TYR A 203 0.77 -32.80 -2.88
CA TYR A 203 0.62 -33.56 -1.64
C TYR A 203 -0.84 -33.89 -1.29
N ALA A 204 -1.82 -33.46 -2.13
CA ALA A 204 -3.21 -33.83 -1.93
C ALA A 204 -3.40 -35.35 -2.09
N GLN A 205 -4.29 -35.93 -1.30
CA GLN A 205 -4.75 -37.30 -1.44
C GLN A 205 -5.84 -37.39 -2.53
N ASP A 206 -6.07 -38.58 -3.06
CA ASP A 206 -7.00 -38.82 -4.18
C ASP A 206 -8.46 -38.41 -3.87
N ASP A 207 -8.83 -38.36 -2.60
CA ASP A 207 -10.17 -37.96 -2.09
C ASP A 207 -10.28 -36.46 -1.78
N GLU A 208 -9.18 -35.73 -1.78
CA GLU A 208 -9.19 -34.28 -1.55
C GLU A 208 -9.47 -33.50 -2.84
N PRO A 209 -10.24 -32.40 -2.78
CA PRO A 209 -10.52 -31.57 -3.94
C PRO A 209 -9.26 -30.84 -4.43
N ASN A 210 -9.19 -30.59 -5.74
CA ASN A 210 -8.15 -29.75 -6.30
C ASN A 210 -8.28 -28.32 -5.78
N MET A 211 -7.21 -27.81 -5.15
CA MET A 211 -7.19 -26.51 -4.53
C MET A 211 -6.42 -25.51 -5.38
N MET A 212 -6.86 -24.26 -5.34
CA MET A 212 -6.16 -23.11 -5.92
C MET A 212 -5.87 -22.10 -4.82
N ALA A 213 -4.61 -21.69 -4.74
CA ALA A 213 -4.20 -20.61 -3.87
C ALA A 213 -4.26 -19.28 -4.64
N THR A 214 -5.01 -18.32 -4.14
CA THR A 214 -5.19 -17.01 -4.75
C THR A 214 -4.72 -15.94 -3.79
N SER A 215 -3.79 -15.09 -4.21
CA SER A 215 -3.35 -13.94 -3.42
C SER A 215 -4.45 -12.86 -3.39
N ILE A 216 -4.44 -11.99 -2.37
CA ILE A 216 -5.32 -10.82 -2.35
C ILE A 216 -5.10 -9.90 -3.56
N VAL A 217 -3.90 -9.89 -4.13
CA VAL A 217 -3.56 -9.14 -5.34
C VAL A 217 -4.38 -9.64 -6.52
N SER A 218 -4.36 -10.96 -6.75
CA SER A 218 -5.13 -11.59 -7.83
C SER A 218 -6.63 -11.62 -7.55
N GLN A 219 -7.05 -11.56 -6.29
CA GLN A 219 -8.45 -11.55 -5.89
C GLN A 219 -9.10 -10.17 -6.07
N TYR A 220 -8.34 -9.08 -5.86
CA TYR A 220 -8.79 -7.69 -5.97
C TYR A 220 -7.93 -6.90 -6.98
N PRO A 221 -7.86 -7.34 -8.26
CA PRO A 221 -6.94 -6.77 -9.22
C PRO A 221 -7.16 -5.26 -9.43
N GLN A 222 -8.42 -4.81 -9.45
CA GLN A 222 -8.74 -3.39 -9.65
C GLN A 222 -8.14 -2.48 -8.57
N LEU A 223 -8.10 -2.93 -7.31
CA LEU A 223 -7.49 -2.17 -6.21
C LEU A 223 -5.97 -2.09 -6.37
N PHE A 224 -5.34 -3.19 -6.71
CA PHE A 224 -3.89 -3.23 -6.86
C PHE A 224 -3.42 -2.53 -8.13
N ASP A 225 -4.14 -2.63 -9.24
CA ASP A 225 -3.91 -1.85 -10.46
C ASP A 225 -4.00 -0.34 -10.20
N TRP A 226 -4.99 0.09 -9.38
CA TRP A 226 -5.11 1.48 -8.96
C TRP A 226 -3.91 1.94 -8.11
N LEU A 227 -3.41 1.09 -7.20
CA LEU A 227 -2.19 1.36 -6.44
C LEU A 227 -0.95 1.48 -7.34
N ASP A 228 -0.81 0.62 -8.34
CA ASP A 228 0.29 0.67 -9.30
C ASP A 228 0.23 1.96 -10.15
N LEU A 229 -0.98 2.43 -10.46
CA LEU A 229 -1.18 3.70 -11.15
C LEU A 229 -0.76 4.90 -10.27
N ILE A 230 -1.01 4.85 -8.96
CA ILE A 230 -0.51 5.85 -8.00
C ILE A 230 1.02 5.86 -8.00
N ASP A 231 1.66 4.71 -7.91
CA ASP A 231 3.13 4.61 -7.89
C ASP A 231 3.75 5.15 -9.19
N PHE A 232 3.12 4.86 -10.33
CA PHE A 232 3.53 5.42 -11.62
C PHE A 232 3.43 6.94 -11.63
N ASN A 233 2.34 7.51 -11.15
CA ASN A 233 2.18 8.96 -11.02
C ASN A 233 3.23 9.58 -10.10
N VAL A 234 3.52 8.92 -8.98
CA VAL A 234 4.57 9.36 -8.04
C VAL A 234 5.94 9.36 -8.73
N PHE A 235 6.26 8.32 -9.51
CA PHE A 235 7.50 8.31 -10.30
C PHE A 235 7.64 9.54 -11.21
N PHE A 236 6.56 9.93 -11.91
CA PHE A 236 6.56 11.16 -12.73
C PHE A 236 6.72 12.42 -11.89
N ILE A 237 6.08 12.50 -10.73
CA ILE A 237 6.24 13.64 -9.80
C ILE A 237 7.70 13.74 -9.37
N LEU A 238 8.32 12.63 -8.98
CA LEU A 238 9.72 12.60 -8.57
C LEU A 238 10.65 13.10 -9.70
N LEU A 239 10.44 12.59 -10.92
CA LEU A 239 11.22 12.99 -12.09
C LEU A 239 11.04 14.49 -12.40
N LEU A 240 9.80 14.95 -12.42
CA LEU A 240 9.47 16.35 -12.70
C LEU A 240 10.09 17.28 -11.63
N MET A 241 9.96 16.93 -10.35
CA MET A 241 10.53 17.74 -9.26
C MET A 241 12.05 17.75 -9.28
N ALA A 242 12.71 16.65 -9.63
CA ALA A 242 14.16 16.60 -9.82
C ALA A 242 14.61 17.52 -10.96
N ILE A 243 13.88 17.52 -12.08
CA ILE A 243 14.14 18.41 -13.22
C ILE A 243 13.94 19.88 -12.80
N VAL A 244 12.82 20.21 -12.15
CA VAL A 244 12.54 21.58 -11.67
C VAL A 244 13.62 22.06 -10.69
N ALA A 245 14.01 21.21 -9.75
CA ALA A 245 15.11 21.53 -8.82
C ALA A 245 16.43 21.76 -9.55
N GLY A 246 16.71 20.95 -10.57
CA GLY A 246 17.89 21.09 -11.44
C GLY A 246 17.90 22.42 -12.21
N PHE A 247 16.79 22.78 -12.86
CA PHE A 247 16.68 24.07 -13.56
C PHE A 247 16.80 25.28 -12.63
N ASN A 248 16.18 25.20 -11.45
CA ASN A 248 16.33 26.26 -10.44
C ASN A 248 17.80 26.41 -9.99
N MET A 249 18.50 25.27 -9.84
CA MET A 249 19.93 25.30 -9.52
C MET A 249 20.79 25.83 -10.67
N ILE A 250 20.48 25.49 -11.92
CA ILE A 250 21.16 26.05 -13.11
C ILE A 250 21.06 27.58 -13.08
N SER A 251 19.85 28.11 -12.91
CA SER A 251 19.61 29.55 -12.82
C SER A 251 20.40 30.19 -11.68
N GLY A 252 20.38 29.57 -10.50
CA GLY A 252 21.16 30.04 -9.35
C GLY A 252 22.68 30.04 -9.57
N LEU A 253 23.20 28.98 -10.22
CA LEU A 253 24.61 28.90 -10.62
C LEU A 253 25.01 29.96 -11.64
N LEU A 254 24.17 30.20 -12.67
CA LEU A 254 24.43 31.24 -13.66
C LEU A 254 24.47 32.61 -13.01
N ILE A 255 23.53 32.94 -12.13
CA ILE A 255 23.54 34.21 -11.39
C ILE A 255 24.83 34.32 -10.54
N MET A 256 25.22 33.25 -9.86
CA MET A 256 26.44 33.22 -9.06
C MET A 256 27.69 33.40 -9.94
N LEU A 257 27.72 32.79 -11.12
CA LEU A 257 28.78 32.88 -12.10
C LEU A 257 28.91 34.33 -12.58
N PHE A 258 27.83 34.99 -12.99
CA PHE A 258 27.85 36.39 -13.45
C PHE A 258 28.28 37.37 -12.34
N ARG A 259 27.84 37.12 -11.11
CA ARG A 259 28.27 37.97 -9.94
C ARG A 259 29.75 37.85 -9.62
N ASN A 260 30.38 36.71 -9.92
CA ASN A 260 31.77 36.45 -9.63
C ASN A 260 32.66 36.40 -10.88
N ILE A 261 32.21 37.00 -11.97
CA ILE A 261 32.90 36.93 -13.26
C ILE A 261 34.31 37.50 -13.23
N SER A 262 34.51 38.62 -12.50
CA SER A 262 35.82 39.23 -12.29
C SER A 262 36.77 38.31 -11.51
N THR A 263 36.27 37.66 -10.45
CA THR A 263 37.06 36.68 -9.69
C THR A 263 37.46 35.49 -10.56
N ILE A 264 36.56 35.03 -11.44
CA ILE A 264 36.84 33.94 -12.40
C ILE A 264 37.94 34.37 -13.37
N GLY A 265 37.85 35.59 -13.90
CA GLY A 265 38.88 36.19 -14.78
C GLY A 265 40.25 36.23 -14.12
N THR A 266 40.31 36.69 -12.83
CA THR A 266 41.56 36.72 -12.05
C THR A 266 42.12 35.31 -11.84
N LEU A 267 41.29 34.33 -11.48
CA LEU A 267 41.71 32.93 -11.31
C LEU A 267 42.27 32.32 -12.59
N LYS A 268 41.64 32.63 -13.74
CA LYS A 268 42.15 32.19 -15.07
C LYS A 268 43.50 32.88 -15.39
N ALA A 269 43.63 34.16 -15.11
CA ALA A 269 44.87 34.86 -15.32
C ALA A 269 46.06 34.33 -14.43
N LEU A 270 45.71 33.78 -13.26
CA LEU A 270 46.64 33.06 -12.37
C LEU A 270 46.91 31.63 -12.78
N GLY A 271 46.34 31.14 -13.92
CA GLY A 271 46.59 29.82 -14.49
C GLY A 271 45.62 28.74 -14.05
N MET A 272 44.53 29.09 -13.39
CA MET A 272 43.51 28.08 -13.02
C MET A 272 42.76 27.60 -14.25
N THR A 273 42.69 26.28 -14.41
CA THR A 273 41.99 25.65 -15.57
C THR A 273 40.48 25.76 -15.45
N ASP A 274 39.76 25.75 -16.58
CA ASP A 274 38.29 25.76 -16.61
C ASP A 274 37.69 24.58 -15.84
N LYS A 275 38.33 23.41 -15.92
CA LYS A 275 37.92 22.22 -15.14
C LYS A 275 38.07 22.45 -13.62
N GLY A 276 39.10 23.21 -13.22
CA GLY A 276 39.32 23.57 -11.82
C GLY A 276 38.22 24.49 -11.28
N ILE A 277 37.91 25.53 -12.05
CA ILE A 277 36.83 26.48 -11.73
C ILE A 277 35.48 25.78 -11.68
N GLY A 278 35.16 24.97 -12.72
CA GLY A 278 33.92 24.20 -12.77
C GLY A 278 33.74 23.27 -11.55
N ARG A 279 34.82 22.63 -11.10
CA ARG A 279 34.78 21.76 -9.91
C ARG A 279 34.47 22.54 -8.62
N VAL A 280 34.95 23.76 -8.49
CA VAL A 280 34.63 24.63 -7.35
C VAL A 280 33.14 24.99 -7.37
N PHE A 281 32.60 25.40 -8.52
CA PHE A 281 31.17 25.72 -8.67
C PHE A 281 30.29 24.52 -8.40
N LEU A 282 30.62 23.33 -8.93
CA LEU A 282 29.86 22.10 -8.65
C LEU A 282 29.90 21.72 -7.16
N ARG A 283 31.01 21.96 -6.47
CA ARG A 283 31.09 21.70 -5.01
C ARG A 283 30.21 22.65 -4.22
N VAL A 284 30.16 23.92 -4.60
CA VAL A 284 29.25 24.90 -3.99
C VAL A 284 27.80 24.52 -4.24
N ALA A 285 27.48 24.16 -5.49
CA ALA A 285 26.13 23.71 -5.85
C ALA A 285 25.70 22.44 -5.10
N SER A 286 26.57 21.43 -5.03
CA SER A 286 26.36 20.21 -4.26
C SER A 286 26.04 20.52 -2.78
N ASN A 287 26.80 21.41 -2.16
CA ASN A 287 26.55 21.82 -0.76
C ASN A 287 25.18 22.51 -0.60
N LEU A 288 24.76 23.32 -1.58
CA LEU A 288 23.45 23.97 -1.56
C LEU A 288 22.31 22.95 -1.75
N VAL A 289 22.49 21.98 -2.65
CA VAL A 289 21.52 20.88 -2.87
C VAL A 289 21.37 20.04 -1.62
N LEU A 290 22.49 19.60 -1.01
CA LEU A 290 22.48 18.80 0.22
C LEU A 290 21.79 19.54 1.38
N LYS A 291 22.06 20.83 1.57
CA LYS A 291 21.37 21.63 2.59
C LYS A 291 19.88 21.75 2.31
N GLY A 292 19.49 21.97 1.04
CA GLY A 292 18.09 22.02 0.62
C GLY A 292 17.38 20.69 0.86
N MET A 293 18.05 19.57 0.53
CA MET A 293 17.57 18.19 0.76
C MET A 293 17.31 17.94 2.25
N ILE A 294 18.29 18.25 3.12
CA ILE A 294 18.13 18.06 4.59
C ILE A 294 16.94 18.85 5.12
N ILE A 295 16.79 20.13 4.70
CA ILE A 295 15.68 20.97 5.15
C ILE A 295 14.35 20.43 4.60
N GLY A 296 14.30 20.09 3.31
CA GLY A 296 13.10 19.53 2.67
C GLY A 296 12.63 18.24 3.34
N ASN A 297 13.57 17.31 3.57
CA ASN A 297 13.29 16.05 4.23
C ASN A 297 12.84 16.25 5.68
N ALA A 298 13.47 17.12 6.44
CA ALA A 298 13.08 17.42 7.82
C ALA A 298 11.63 17.94 7.90
N LEU A 299 11.27 18.86 6.99
CA LEU A 299 9.89 19.38 6.91
C LEU A 299 8.89 18.32 6.46
N ALA A 300 9.24 17.47 5.48
CA ALA A 300 8.39 16.40 5.02
C ALA A 300 8.15 15.35 6.11
N LEU A 301 9.20 14.92 6.80
CA LEU A 301 9.11 13.96 7.91
C LEU A 301 8.29 14.52 9.08
N LEU A 302 8.45 15.81 9.39
CA LEU A 302 7.64 16.49 10.41
C LEU A 302 6.16 16.47 10.00
N PHE A 303 5.85 16.78 8.74
CA PHE A 303 4.47 16.70 8.24
C PHE A 303 3.92 15.27 8.34
N CYS A 304 4.68 14.27 7.88
CA CYS A 304 4.29 12.86 7.97
C CYS A 304 4.04 12.43 9.43
N PHE A 305 4.88 12.88 10.36
CA PHE A 305 4.70 12.61 11.78
C PHE A 305 3.41 13.22 12.35
N ILE A 306 3.12 14.48 12.00
CA ILE A 306 1.89 15.16 12.43
C ILE A 306 0.67 14.45 11.81
N GLN A 307 0.67 14.22 10.49
CA GLN A 307 -0.43 13.56 9.79
C GLN A 307 -0.69 12.15 10.33
N GLY A 308 0.38 11.35 10.54
CA GLY A 308 0.25 9.99 11.07
C GLY A 308 -0.26 9.90 12.51
N ARG A 309 -0.16 11.01 13.29
CA ARG A 309 -0.70 11.09 14.66
C ARG A 309 -2.09 11.68 14.73
N THR A 310 -2.38 12.67 13.91
CA THR A 310 -3.60 13.51 14.05
C THR A 310 -4.66 13.16 13.03
N HIS A 311 -4.30 12.52 11.91
CA HIS A 311 -5.19 12.25 10.77
C HIS A 311 -6.02 13.49 10.36
N PHE A 312 -5.38 14.70 10.43
CA PHE A 312 -6.09 15.94 10.20
C PHE A 312 -6.57 16.11 8.75
N MET A 313 -5.85 15.51 7.79
CA MET A 313 -6.29 15.48 6.40
C MET A 313 -7.21 14.28 6.17
N LYS A 314 -8.52 14.56 6.23
CA LYS A 314 -9.56 13.55 5.96
C LYS A 314 -9.83 13.44 4.47
N LEU A 315 -10.19 12.23 4.02
CA LEU A 315 -10.60 11.91 2.66
C LEU A 315 -12.03 11.37 2.68
N ASN A 316 -12.71 11.42 1.53
CA ASN A 316 -13.97 10.70 1.36
C ASN A 316 -13.68 9.25 0.99
N PRO A 317 -14.06 8.27 1.84
CA PRO A 317 -13.78 6.86 1.60
C PRO A 317 -14.35 6.32 0.29
N GLU A 318 -15.51 6.81 -0.15
CA GLU A 318 -16.16 6.39 -1.40
C GLU A 318 -15.28 6.59 -2.64
N ASN A 319 -14.39 7.61 -2.62
CA ASN A 319 -13.52 7.92 -3.75
C ASN A 319 -12.09 7.42 -3.57
N TYR A 320 -11.64 7.26 -2.33
CA TYR A 320 -10.22 6.99 -2.00
C TYR A 320 -10.00 5.71 -1.21
N PHE A 321 -11.05 4.95 -0.90
CA PHE A 321 -11.03 3.69 -0.13
C PHE A 321 -10.52 3.84 1.31
N VAL A 322 -10.08 5.03 1.71
CA VAL A 322 -9.55 5.33 3.05
C VAL A 322 -10.14 6.64 3.56
N SER A 323 -10.32 6.77 4.88
CA SER A 323 -10.95 7.93 5.52
C SER A 323 -10.01 9.11 5.80
N PHE A 324 -8.69 8.92 5.64
CA PHE A 324 -7.66 9.95 5.82
C PHE A 324 -6.50 9.72 4.87
N VAL A 325 -5.65 10.74 4.67
CA VAL A 325 -4.42 10.60 3.86
C VAL A 325 -3.44 9.71 4.62
N PRO A 326 -3.21 8.47 4.16
CA PRO A 326 -2.28 7.57 4.82
C PRO A 326 -0.84 7.99 4.53
N VAL A 327 0.03 7.91 5.52
CA VAL A 327 1.47 8.20 5.38
C VAL A 327 2.29 7.08 6.00
N ALA A 328 3.24 6.56 5.23
CA ALA A 328 4.20 5.58 5.72
C ALA A 328 5.62 6.02 5.41
N VAL A 329 6.45 6.13 6.44
CA VAL A 329 7.85 6.52 6.30
C VAL A 329 8.69 5.27 6.03
N ASN A 330 9.08 5.09 4.77
CA ASN A 330 10.00 4.03 4.34
C ASN A 330 11.38 4.64 4.10
N ILE A 331 12.25 4.57 5.12
CA ILE A 331 13.59 5.19 5.08
C ILE A 331 14.43 4.72 3.89
N PRO A 332 14.56 3.42 3.59
CA PRO A 332 15.26 2.95 2.39
C PRO A 332 14.76 3.58 1.08
N MET A 333 13.45 3.70 0.90
CA MET A 333 12.84 4.26 -0.31
C MET A 333 13.08 5.77 -0.40
N ILE A 334 13.02 6.48 0.73
CA ILE A 334 13.34 7.91 0.82
C ILE A 334 14.81 8.15 0.43
N LEU A 335 15.73 7.38 0.98
CA LEU A 335 17.16 7.51 0.66
C LEU A 335 17.46 7.21 -0.81
N LEU A 336 16.76 6.24 -1.40
CA LEU A 336 16.89 5.92 -2.83
C LEU A 336 16.37 7.08 -3.70
N ALA A 337 15.22 7.67 -3.35
CA ALA A 337 14.65 8.82 -4.06
C ALA A 337 15.58 10.05 -3.95
N ASP A 338 16.10 10.33 -2.76
CA ASP A 338 17.06 11.41 -2.52
C ASP A 338 18.34 11.23 -3.34
N LEU A 339 18.90 10.02 -3.35
CA LEU A 339 20.11 9.71 -4.11
C LEU A 339 19.85 9.87 -5.62
N ALA A 340 18.75 9.35 -6.12
CA ALA A 340 18.38 9.47 -7.54
C ALA A 340 18.19 10.94 -7.94
N ALA A 341 17.45 11.73 -7.14
CA ALA A 341 17.25 13.14 -7.37
C ALA A 341 18.58 13.93 -7.32
N TYR A 342 19.42 13.64 -6.34
CA TYR A 342 20.74 14.27 -6.23
C TYR A 342 21.59 13.99 -7.48
N ILE A 343 21.64 12.74 -7.97
CA ILE A 343 22.37 12.37 -9.19
C ILE A 343 21.81 13.13 -10.39
N ILE A 344 20.48 13.16 -10.58
CA ILE A 344 19.84 13.88 -11.70
C ILE A 344 20.19 15.37 -11.65
N ILE A 345 20.06 16.01 -10.49
CA ILE A 345 20.38 17.44 -10.31
C ILE A 345 21.87 17.69 -10.63
N MET A 346 22.78 16.84 -10.12
CA MET A 346 24.21 16.99 -10.38
C MET A 346 24.57 16.80 -11.87
N LEU A 347 23.91 15.88 -12.56
CA LEU A 347 24.06 15.72 -14.02
C LEU A 347 23.58 16.96 -14.80
N LEU A 348 22.43 17.52 -14.42
CA LEU A 348 21.92 18.76 -15.01
C LEU A 348 22.86 19.94 -14.79
N LEU A 349 23.54 19.99 -13.65
CA LEU A 349 24.50 21.06 -13.33
C LEU A 349 25.83 20.97 -14.12
N LEU A 350 26.09 19.87 -14.80
CA LEU A 350 27.22 19.80 -15.74
C LEU A 350 27.00 20.74 -16.94
N LEU A 351 25.74 20.98 -17.37
CA LEU A 351 25.44 21.84 -18.51
C LEU A 351 25.96 23.26 -18.33
N PRO A 352 25.64 24.02 -17.25
CA PRO A 352 26.17 25.36 -17.04
C PRO A 352 27.69 25.38 -16.77
N SER A 353 28.27 24.29 -16.25
CA SER A 353 29.72 24.23 -16.05
C SER A 353 30.51 24.32 -17.35
N LEU A 354 29.93 23.93 -18.48
CA LEU A 354 30.52 24.06 -19.81
C LEU A 354 30.56 25.52 -20.27
N PHE A 355 29.66 26.39 -19.79
CA PHE A 355 29.69 27.83 -20.15
C PHE A 355 30.87 28.57 -19.50
N ILE A 356 31.48 28.04 -18.42
CA ILE A 356 32.64 28.61 -17.77
C ILE A 356 33.84 28.70 -18.73
N SER A 357 33.95 27.75 -19.66
CA SER A 357 35.02 27.75 -20.65
C SER A 357 34.95 28.94 -21.67
N LYS A 358 33.75 29.51 -21.85
CA LYS A 358 33.52 30.62 -22.79
C LYS A 358 33.79 32.01 -22.18
N VAL A 359 34.12 32.09 -20.88
CA VAL A 359 34.46 33.39 -20.25
C VAL A 359 35.89 33.78 -20.62
N ASP A 360 36.00 34.84 -21.44
CA ASP A 360 37.30 35.38 -21.85
C ASP A 360 37.89 36.31 -20.75
N PRO A 361 39.09 35.99 -20.21
CA PRO A 361 39.74 36.80 -19.18
C PRO A 361 40.01 38.24 -19.64
N ALA A 362 40.27 38.45 -20.94
CA ALA A 362 40.66 39.79 -21.47
C ALA A 362 39.45 40.75 -21.50
N GLN A 363 38.22 40.25 -21.71
CA GLN A 363 37.02 41.09 -21.70
C GLN A 363 36.52 41.42 -20.29
N THR A 364 36.75 40.53 -19.34
CA THR A 364 36.25 40.71 -17.95
C THR A 364 37.08 41.71 -17.11
N MET A 365 38.34 41.96 -17.47
CA MET A 365 39.16 42.96 -16.82
C MET A 365 38.98 44.39 -17.39
N ARG A 366 38.29 44.59 -18.50
CA ARG A 366 38.08 45.87 -19.16
C ARG A 366 36.78 46.60 -18.70
N THR A 367 35.97 45.99 -17.90
CA THR A 367 34.64 46.48 -17.45
C THR A 367 34.66 46.98 -15.97
N GLN A 368 35.82 47.27 -15.44
CA GLN A 368 35.96 48.05 -14.19
C GLN A 368 36.24 49.49 -14.43
#